data_42e15355e4c903fa5ab366e4a94a2ae7
#
_entry.id   42e15355e4c903fa5ab366e4a94a2ae7
#
_cell.length_a   1.000
_cell.length_b   1.000
_cell.length_c   1.000
_cell.angle_alpha   90.00
_cell.angle_beta   90.00
_cell.angle_gamma   90.00
#
_symmetry.space_group_name_H-M   'P 1'
#
loop_
_entity.id
_entity.type
_entity.pdbx_description
1 polymer ?
#
loop_
_entity_poly.entity_id
_entity_poly.type
_entity_poly.pdbx_seq_one_letter_code
_entity_poly.pdbx_strand_id
1 'polypeptide(L)'
;LGEASVALGINTTSAGERSLAIGASATSTGGFSIALGRYANSVGEFSIAQGDHAETGADDAIAFGRESKALGIMSIALGATANASKEYAMALGASSAASAANAIAVGRNSAAAGVDSLAFGRLSAANAANAIAMGAESKAAENATAVGTNAEANGLNSIALGSGSIADVDNTIALGNQSQAVAAGAIAIGQGNKADGANAIALGNGSITGGVNAIALGQGSYAGLENGTAIGAQASAQGKNSVALGAGSVATDADTVSVGNTTAQRQIVNMAAGDISTTS
;
A
#
# COMPACT_ATOMS: atom_id res chain seq x y z
N LEU A 1 -9.15 30.82 -36.48
CA LEU A 1 -7.72 30.48 -36.29
C LEU A 1 -7.08 31.56 -35.42
N GLY A 2 -6.25 31.16 -34.46
CA GLY A 2 -5.39 32.02 -33.71
C GLY A 2 -4.22 32.55 -34.52
N GLU A 3 -3.45 33.52 -33.97
CA GLU A 3 -2.24 34.04 -34.61
C GLU A 3 -1.21 32.92 -34.76
N ALA A 4 -0.62 32.76 -35.95
CA ALA A 4 0.37 31.73 -36.27
C ALA A 4 -0.07 30.28 -35.96
N SER A 5 -1.37 29.99 -35.96
CA SER A 5 -1.93 28.65 -35.68
C SER A 5 -2.08 27.82 -36.96
N VAL A 6 -2.10 26.49 -36.79
CA VAL A 6 -2.29 25.52 -37.86
C VAL A 6 -3.47 24.61 -37.56
N ALA A 7 -4.42 24.49 -38.52
CA ALA A 7 -5.52 23.55 -38.42
C ALA A 7 -5.55 22.68 -39.70
N LEU A 8 -5.51 21.35 -39.55
CA LEU A 8 -5.48 20.41 -40.67
C LEU A 8 -6.46 19.25 -40.44
N GLY A 9 -7.54 19.22 -41.21
CA GLY A 9 -8.57 18.20 -41.14
C GLY A 9 -9.99 18.75 -41.31
N ILE A 10 -10.99 17.86 -41.32
CA ILE A 10 -12.40 18.23 -41.42
C ILE A 10 -12.90 18.75 -40.07
N ASN A 11 -13.54 19.91 -40.03
CA ASN A 11 -14.08 20.57 -38.82
C ASN A 11 -12.99 20.81 -37.73
N THR A 12 -11.76 20.97 -38.12
CA THR A 12 -10.64 21.21 -37.21
C THR A 12 -10.59 22.68 -36.77
N THR A 13 -10.35 22.93 -35.48
CA THR A 13 -10.26 24.27 -34.90
C THR A 13 -8.90 24.47 -34.18
N SER A 14 -8.16 25.51 -34.57
CA SER A 14 -6.93 25.92 -33.87
C SER A 14 -7.07 27.40 -33.51
N ALA A 15 -7.61 27.71 -32.34
CA ALA A 15 -7.99 29.06 -31.93
C ALA A 15 -6.96 29.74 -31.03
N GLY A 16 -6.11 28.98 -30.37
CA GLY A 16 -5.01 29.51 -29.54
C GLY A 16 -3.89 30.13 -30.37
N GLU A 17 -3.18 31.10 -29.83
CA GLU A 17 -1.96 31.65 -30.43
C GLU A 17 -0.92 30.54 -30.60
N ARG A 18 -0.31 30.41 -31.79
CA ARG A 18 0.70 29.39 -32.11
C ARG A 18 0.28 27.95 -31.81
N SER A 19 -1.04 27.71 -31.80
CA SER A 19 -1.57 26.37 -31.55
C SER A 19 -1.57 25.48 -32.80
N LEU A 20 -1.60 24.15 -32.57
CA LEU A 20 -1.62 23.16 -33.65
C LEU A 20 -2.79 22.19 -33.43
N ALA A 21 -3.67 22.07 -34.43
CA ALA A 21 -4.72 21.07 -34.43
C ALA A 21 -4.68 20.23 -35.71
N ILE A 22 -4.52 18.91 -35.60
CA ILE A 22 -4.50 17.97 -36.72
C ILE A 22 -5.41 16.79 -36.44
N GLY A 23 -6.41 16.58 -37.31
CA GLY A 23 -7.35 15.47 -37.21
C GLY A 23 -8.81 15.94 -37.42
N ALA A 24 -9.71 15.01 -37.76
CA ALA A 24 -11.11 15.33 -37.89
C ALA A 24 -11.68 15.79 -36.55
N SER A 25 -12.28 16.97 -36.52
CA SER A 25 -12.86 17.61 -35.32
C SER A 25 -11.84 17.80 -34.18
N ALA A 26 -10.54 17.86 -34.48
CA ALA A 26 -9.52 18.23 -33.50
C ALA A 26 -9.70 19.71 -33.11
N THR A 27 -9.52 20.00 -31.79
CA THR A 27 -9.68 21.37 -31.26
C THR A 27 -8.47 21.72 -30.39
N SER A 28 -7.83 22.87 -30.67
CA SER A 28 -6.69 23.41 -29.91
C SER A 28 -7.00 24.87 -29.58
N THR A 29 -7.38 25.18 -28.34
CA THR A 29 -7.83 26.51 -27.95
C THR A 29 -6.86 27.24 -27.01
N GLY A 30 -6.00 26.52 -26.30
CA GLY A 30 -4.94 27.12 -25.50
C GLY A 30 -3.81 27.69 -26.36
N GLY A 31 -3.13 28.73 -25.87
CA GLY A 31 -1.91 29.23 -26.49
C GLY A 31 -0.82 28.16 -26.50
N PHE A 32 -0.05 28.06 -27.59
CA PHE A 32 1.01 27.07 -27.75
C PHE A 32 0.57 25.60 -27.55
N SER A 33 -0.74 25.32 -27.58
CA SER A 33 -1.31 23.99 -27.36
C SER A 33 -1.29 23.12 -28.62
N ILE A 34 -1.29 21.80 -28.44
CA ILE A 34 -1.25 20.81 -29.52
C ILE A 34 -2.38 19.81 -29.36
N ALA A 35 -3.21 19.65 -30.41
CA ALA A 35 -4.26 18.63 -30.50
C ALA A 35 -4.03 17.75 -31.73
N LEU A 36 -3.63 16.48 -31.52
CA LEU A 36 -3.35 15.52 -32.59
C LEU A 36 -4.26 14.28 -32.46
N GLY A 37 -5.17 14.11 -33.39
CA GLY A 37 -6.08 12.96 -33.42
C GLY A 37 -7.53 13.36 -33.69
N ARG A 38 -8.35 12.37 -34.04
CA ARG A 38 -9.76 12.58 -34.23
C ARG A 38 -10.41 12.97 -32.89
N TYR A 39 -11.14 14.06 -32.84
CA TYR A 39 -11.74 14.63 -31.62
C TYR A 39 -10.74 14.92 -30.49
N ALA A 40 -9.44 15.01 -30.78
CA ALA A 40 -8.47 15.48 -29.79
C ALA A 40 -8.80 16.91 -29.34
N ASN A 41 -8.80 17.18 -28.05
CA ASN A 41 -9.16 18.47 -27.47
C ASN A 41 -8.08 18.99 -26.52
N SER A 42 -7.41 20.10 -26.88
CA SER A 42 -6.35 20.73 -26.08
C SER A 42 -6.76 22.15 -25.70
N VAL A 43 -7.10 22.34 -24.42
CA VAL A 43 -7.74 23.58 -23.92
C VAL A 43 -6.73 24.48 -23.19
N GLY A 44 -5.88 23.91 -22.34
CA GLY A 44 -4.91 24.67 -21.54
C GLY A 44 -3.76 25.25 -22.36
N GLU A 45 -3.13 26.28 -21.85
CA GLU A 45 -1.89 26.85 -22.41
C GLU A 45 -0.76 25.82 -22.30
N PHE A 46 0.11 25.70 -23.30
CA PHE A 46 1.19 24.72 -23.42
C PHE A 46 0.76 23.24 -23.31
N SER A 47 -0.53 22.93 -23.41
CA SER A 47 -1.05 21.58 -23.26
C SER A 47 -0.91 20.72 -24.53
N ILE A 48 -0.85 19.39 -24.36
CA ILE A 48 -0.73 18.44 -25.49
C ILE A 48 -1.80 17.35 -25.34
N ALA A 49 -2.71 17.26 -26.30
CA ALA A 49 -3.70 16.18 -26.42
C ALA A 49 -3.39 15.36 -27.67
N GLN A 50 -2.91 14.13 -27.52
CA GLN A 50 -2.58 13.26 -28.64
C GLN A 50 -3.26 11.90 -28.52
N GLY A 51 -4.16 11.62 -29.44
CA GLY A 51 -4.93 10.39 -29.52
C GLY A 51 -6.38 10.65 -29.94
N ASP A 52 -7.09 9.59 -30.32
CA ASP A 52 -8.52 9.67 -30.61
C ASP A 52 -9.28 10.00 -29.31
N HIS A 53 -10.02 11.11 -29.27
CA HIS A 53 -10.70 11.63 -28.08
C HIS A 53 -9.77 11.93 -26.89
N ALA A 54 -8.48 12.18 -27.11
CA ALA A 54 -7.58 12.66 -26.06
C ALA A 54 -7.97 14.08 -25.62
N GLU A 55 -7.93 14.36 -24.31
CA GLU A 55 -8.43 15.60 -23.73
C GLU A 55 -7.45 16.18 -22.70
N THR A 56 -7.08 17.46 -22.86
CA THR A 56 -6.44 18.24 -21.79
C THR A 56 -7.34 19.39 -21.39
N GLY A 57 -7.50 19.59 -20.08
CA GLY A 57 -8.43 20.58 -19.54
C GLY A 57 -7.76 21.80 -18.88
N ALA A 58 -6.43 21.78 -18.68
CA ALA A 58 -5.71 22.80 -17.94
C ALA A 58 -4.31 23.03 -18.52
N ASP A 59 -3.61 24.08 -18.03
CA ASP A 59 -2.28 24.48 -18.47
C ASP A 59 -1.22 23.41 -18.17
N ASP A 60 -0.24 23.30 -19.06
CA ASP A 60 0.86 22.34 -18.99
C ASP A 60 0.42 20.86 -18.90
N ALA A 61 -0.85 20.55 -19.21
CA ALA A 61 -1.38 19.20 -19.13
C ALA A 61 -1.01 18.36 -20.38
N ILE A 62 -0.71 17.08 -20.19
CA ILE A 62 -0.35 16.14 -21.24
C ILE A 62 -1.28 14.92 -21.24
N ALA A 63 -2.03 14.70 -22.31
CA ALA A 63 -2.86 13.54 -22.54
C ALA A 63 -2.37 12.78 -23.78
N PHE A 64 -1.88 11.56 -23.61
CA PHE A 64 -1.39 10.72 -24.68
C PHE A 64 -2.03 9.33 -24.67
N GLY A 65 -2.88 9.08 -25.65
CA GLY A 65 -3.59 7.82 -25.82
C GLY A 65 -5.05 8.02 -26.19
N ARG A 66 -5.70 6.96 -26.69
CA ARG A 66 -7.12 7.00 -26.98
C ARG A 66 -7.93 7.27 -25.71
N GLU A 67 -8.82 8.27 -25.75
CA GLU A 67 -9.67 8.65 -24.62
C GLU A 67 -8.88 8.99 -23.33
N SER A 68 -7.60 9.34 -23.45
CA SER A 68 -6.81 9.80 -22.29
C SER A 68 -7.26 11.20 -21.85
N LYS A 69 -7.24 11.45 -20.52
CA LYS A 69 -7.72 12.71 -19.94
C LYS A 69 -6.71 13.26 -18.93
N ALA A 70 -6.15 14.44 -19.21
CA ALA A 70 -5.32 15.21 -18.30
C ALA A 70 -6.03 16.54 -18.00
N LEU A 71 -6.81 16.58 -16.91
CA LEU A 71 -7.73 17.68 -16.64
C LEU A 71 -7.21 18.67 -15.60
N GLY A 72 -6.22 18.28 -14.80
CA GLY A 72 -5.58 19.15 -13.82
C GLY A 72 -4.39 19.92 -14.38
N ILE A 73 -4.02 21.02 -13.74
CA ILE A 73 -2.81 21.78 -14.06
C ILE A 73 -1.58 20.86 -13.90
N MET A 74 -0.67 20.88 -14.89
CA MET A 74 0.55 20.07 -14.90
C MET A 74 0.28 18.56 -14.75
N SER A 75 -0.92 18.09 -15.10
CA SER A 75 -1.27 16.68 -15.01
C SER A 75 -0.80 15.89 -16.25
N ILE A 76 -0.52 14.61 -16.05
CA ILE A 76 -0.05 13.72 -17.14
C ILE A 76 -0.94 12.47 -17.19
N ALA A 77 -1.55 12.20 -18.34
CA ALA A 77 -2.32 10.98 -18.61
C ALA A 77 -1.73 10.26 -19.82
N LEU A 78 -1.04 9.14 -19.60
CA LEU A 78 -0.38 8.36 -20.65
C LEU A 78 -0.93 6.93 -20.69
N GLY A 79 -1.69 6.62 -21.72
CA GLY A 79 -2.30 5.32 -21.95
C GLY A 79 -3.75 5.44 -22.42
N ALA A 80 -4.28 4.37 -23.01
CA ALA A 80 -5.69 4.36 -23.39
C ALA A 80 -6.60 4.49 -22.16
N THR A 81 -7.52 5.43 -22.16
CA THR A 81 -8.44 5.76 -21.06
C THR A 81 -7.76 6.11 -19.73
N ALA A 82 -6.47 6.48 -19.75
CA ALA A 82 -5.77 7.01 -18.57
C ALA A 82 -6.41 8.35 -18.14
N ASN A 83 -6.56 8.55 -16.83
CA ASN A 83 -7.24 9.74 -16.30
C ASN A 83 -6.44 10.37 -15.15
N ALA A 84 -5.93 11.59 -15.36
CA ALA A 84 -5.28 12.45 -14.38
C ALA A 84 -6.13 13.70 -14.18
N SER A 85 -7.00 13.72 -13.15
CA SER A 85 -8.11 14.67 -13.06
C SER A 85 -7.85 15.90 -12.18
N LYS A 86 -6.74 15.93 -11.43
CA LYS A 86 -6.40 17.02 -10.52
C LYS A 86 -4.97 17.54 -10.78
N GLU A 87 -4.63 18.66 -10.14
CA GLU A 87 -3.31 19.29 -10.26
C GLU A 87 -2.19 18.33 -9.89
N TYR A 88 -1.12 18.34 -10.67
CA TYR A 88 0.06 17.47 -10.52
C TYR A 88 -0.23 15.97 -10.54
N ALA A 89 -1.45 15.56 -10.90
CA ALA A 89 -1.81 14.14 -10.98
C ALA A 89 -1.11 13.45 -12.15
N MET A 90 -0.65 12.22 -11.96
CA MET A 90 0.03 11.43 -12.97
C MET A 90 -0.61 10.05 -13.12
N ALA A 91 -1.17 9.74 -14.30
CA ALA A 91 -1.78 8.45 -14.62
C ALA A 91 -1.05 7.81 -15.80
N LEU A 92 -0.25 6.76 -15.54
CA LEU A 92 0.55 6.05 -16.55
C LEU A 92 0.10 4.60 -16.68
N GLY A 93 -0.56 4.27 -17.75
CA GLY A 93 -1.05 2.93 -18.06
C GLY A 93 -2.49 2.93 -18.57
N ALA A 94 -2.87 1.87 -19.27
CA ALA A 94 -4.25 1.75 -19.73
C ALA A 94 -5.23 1.70 -18.56
N SER A 95 -6.24 2.56 -18.58
CA SER A 95 -7.26 2.70 -17.52
C SER A 95 -6.68 3.02 -16.14
N SER A 96 -5.49 3.63 -16.07
CA SER A 96 -4.95 4.16 -14.81
C SER A 96 -5.72 5.41 -14.39
N ALA A 97 -5.92 5.62 -13.09
CA ALA A 97 -6.67 6.74 -12.55
C ALA A 97 -5.92 7.42 -11.39
N ALA A 98 -5.51 8.68 -11.60
CA ALA A 98 -4.97 9.56 -10.58
C ALA A 98 -6.01 10.68 -10.34
N SER A 99 -6.83 10.53 -9.30
CA SER A 99 -8.06 11.30 -9.13
C SER A 99 -7.97 12.42 -8.09
N ALA A 100 -6.84 12.54 -7.38
CA ALA A 100 -6.59 13.57 -6.39
C ALA A 100 -5.33 14.38 -6.70
N ALA A 101 -5.12 15.49 -5.99
CA ALA A 101 -3.93 16.33 -6.14
C ALA A 101 -2.67 15.53 -5.77
N ASN A 102 -1.59 15.70 -6.52
CA ASN A 102 -0.32 15.00 -6.39
C ASN A 102 -0.41 13.47 -6.46
N ALA A 103 -1.55 12.91 -6.85
CA ALA A 103 -1.73 11.46 -6.93
C ALA A 103 -0.96 10.85 -8.11
N ILE A 104 -0.32 9.72 -7.90
CA ILE A 104 0.45 9.00 -8.92
C ILE A 104 -0.09 7.58 -9.09
N ALA A 105 -0.62 7.26 -10.28
CA ALA A 105 -1.12 5.93 -10.62
C ALA A 105 -0.33 5.36 -11.81
N VAL A 106 0.48 4.34 -11.58
CA VAL A 106 1.31 3.69 -12.59
C VAL A 106 0.98 2.22 -12.71
N GLY A 107 0.51 1.81 -13.88
CA GLY A 107 0.12 0.43 -14.16
C GLY A 107 -1.30 0.33 -14.74
N ARG A 108 -1.60 -0.77 -15.40
CA ARG A 108 -2.94 -1.00 -15.96
C ARG A 108 -3.98 -1.13 -14.83
N ASN A 109 -5.05 -0.35 -14.91
CA ASN A 109 -6.13 -0.28 -13.89
C ASN A 109 -5.61 0.09 -12.48
N SER A 110 -4.48 0.79 -12.38
CA SER A 110 -4.03 1.33 -11.08
C SER A 110 -4.91 2.52 -10.67
N ALA A 111 -5.14 2.68 -9.37
CA ALA A 111 -5.98 3.73 -8.82
C ALA A 111 -5.28 4.46 -7.66
N ALA A 112 -5.02 5.77 -7.82
CA ALA A 112 -4.54 6.67 -6.80
C ALA A 112 -5.58 7.77 -6.60
N ALA A 113 -6.47 7.59 -5.61
CA ALA A 113 -7.61 8.48 -5.38
C ALA A 113 -7.44 9.38 -4.14
N GLY A 114 -6.44 9.13 -3.32
CA GLY A 114 -6.09 10.00 -2.19
C GLY A 114 -5.13 11.12 -2.58
N VAL A 115 -5.17 12.23 -1.88
CA VAL A 115 -4.15 13.30 -1.99
C VAL A 115 -2.79 12.73 -1.60
N ASP A 116 -1.75 13.07 -2.36
CA ASP A 116 -0.37 12.60 -2.15
C ASP A 116 -0.24 11.05 -2.17
N SER A 117 -1.18 10.34 -2.81
CA SER A 117 -1.17 8.88 -2.87
C SER A 117 -0.34 8.33 -4.04
N LEU A 118 0.23 7.14 -3.85
CA LEU A 118 1.02 6.43 -4.85
C LEU A 118 0.48 5.00 -5.07
N ALA A 119 -0.02 4.71 -6.26
CA ALA A 119 -0.42 3.38 -6.70
C ALA A 119 0.51 2.91 -7.83
N PHE A 120 1.37 1.95 -7.58
CA PHE A 120 2.34 1.43 -8.54
C PHE A 120 2.18 -0.08 -8.73
N GLY A 121 1.60 -0.48 -9.84
CA GLY A 121 1.35 -1.89 -10.19
C GLY A 121 0.01 -2.09 -10.87
N ARG A 122 -0.16 -3.20 -11.55
CA ARG A 122 -1.45 -3.58 -12.13
C ARG A 122 -2.50 -3.75 -11.03
N LEU A 123 -3.64 -3.06 -11.15
CA LEU A 123 -4.74 -3.13 -10.16
C LEU A 123 -4.33 -2.68 -8.74
N SER A 124 -3.21 -1.95 -8.59
CA SER A 124 -2.86 -1.36 -7.30
C SER A 124 -3.84 -0.26 -6.91
N ALA A 125 -4.14 -0.13 -5.61
CA ALA A 125 -5.14 0.81 -5.11
C ALA A 125 -4.64 1.58 -3.88
N ALA A 126 -4.36 2.88 -4.05
CA ALA A 126 -4.01 3.84 -3.01
C ALA A 126 -5.14 4.88 -2.92
N ASN A 127 -6.25 4.50 -2.28
CA ASN A 127 -7.50 5.24 -2.38
C ASN A 127 -7.72 6.30 -1.29
N ALA A 128 -6.78 6.44 -0.37
CA ALA A 128 -6.84 7.40 0.72
C ALA A 128 -5.59 8.30 0.77
N ALA A 129 -5.64 9.39 1.55
CA ALA A 129 -4.54 10.34 1.65
C ALA A 129 -3.23 9.67 2.13
N ASN A 130 -2.11 10.08 1.53
CA ASN A 130 -0.77 9.57 1.84
C ASN A 130 -0.62 8.04 1.72
N ALA A 131 -1.54 7.36 1.05
CA ALA A 131 -1.49 5.91 0.84
C ALA A 131 -0.40 5.53 -0.16
N ILE A 132 0.35 4.47 0.13
CA ILE A 132 1.35 3.90 -0.77
C ILE A 132 1.01 2.44 -1.06
N ALA A 133 0.63 2.12 -2.29
CA ALA A 133 0.34 0.77 -2.74
C ALA A 133 1.27 0.39 -3.90
N MET A 134 2.30 -0.42 -3.64
CA MET A 134 3.31 -0.83 -4.62
C MET A 134 3.29 -2.35 -4.82
N GLY A 135 2.89 -2.79 -5.98
CA GLY A 135 2.78 -4.20 -6.35
C GLY A 135 1.46 -4.49 -7.07
N ALA A 136 1.40 -5.59 -7.82
CA ALA A 136 0.16 -5.97 -8.45
C ALA A 136 -0.90 -6.29 -7.39
N GLU A 137 -2.10 -5.69 -7.53
CA GLU A 137 -3.24 -5.92 -6.64
C GLU A 137 -3.00 -5.50 -5.18
N SER A 138 -1.97 -4.68 -4.93
CA SER A 138 -1.73 -4.11 -3.59
C SER A 138 -2.77 -3.06 -3.23
N LYS A 139 -3.09 -2.94 -1.92
CA LYS A 139 -4.08 -1.98 -1.40
C LYS A 139 -3.54 -1.27 -0.16
N ALA A 140 -3.72 0.05 -0.10
CA ALA A 140 -3.31 0.85 1.06
C ALA A 140 -4.43 1.82 1.48
N ALA A 141 -4.70 1.84 2.78
CA ALA A 141 -5.59 2.79 3.44
C ALA A 141 -4.87 4.12 3.73
N GLU A 142 -5.49 5.01 4.50
CA GLU A 142 -4.94 6.33 4.85
C GLU A 142 -3.64 6.21 5.65
N ASN A 143 -2.61 6.95 5.24
CA ASN A 143 -1.25 6.91 5.80
C ASN A 143 -0.62 5.51 5.84
N ALA A 144 -1.16 4.55 5.10
CA ALA A 144 -0.71 3.16 5.11
C ALA A 144 0.24 2.85 3.96
N THR A 145 1.09 1.84 4.16
CA THR A 145 2.06 1.39 3.16
C THR A 145 1.90 -0.09 2.87
N ALA A 146 1.53 -0.44 1.64
CA ALA A 146 1.43 -1.81 1.15
C ALA A 146 2.44 -2.04 0.02
N VAL A 147 3.43 -2.90 0.22
CA VAL A 147 4.45 -3.22 -0.79
C VAL A 147 4.56 -4.72 -0.99
N GLY A 148 4.23 -5.17 -2.18
CA GLY A 148 4.22 -6.59 -2.58
C GLY A 148 2.97 -6.95 -3.35
N THR A 149 3.03 -8.03 -4.12
CA THR A 149 1.84 -8.56 -4.81
C THR A 149 0.79 -8.98 -3.80
N ASN A 150 -0.45 -8.51 -3.95
CA ASN A 150 -1.55 -8.76 -3.01
C ASN A 150 -1.24 -8.34 -1.56
N ALA A 151 -0.34 -7.37 -1.34
CA ALA A 151 -0.14 -6.78 -0.02
C ALA A 151 -1.32 -5.88 0.35
N GLU A 152 -1.85 -6.02 1.56
CA GLU A 152 -3.00 -5.24 2.04
C GLU A 152 -2.67 -4.54 3.35
N ALA A 153 -2.59 -3.22 3.33
CA ALA A 153 -2.47 -2.35 4.49
C ALA A 153 -3.81 -1.62 4.68
N ASN A 154 -4.77 -2.30 5.33
CA ASN A 154 -6.16 -1.87 5.42
C ASN A 154 -6.46 -0.94 6.59
N GLY A 155 -5.61 -0.94 7.62
CA GLY A 155 -5.74 -0.05 8.78
C GLY A 155 -5.08 1.31 8.56
N LEU A 156 -5.54 2.33 9.29
CA LEU A 156 -4.88 3.63 9.39
C LEU A 156 -3.46 3.47 9.94
N ASN A 157 -2.48 4.11 9.31
CA ASN A 157 -1.06 4.03 9.68
C ASN A 157 -0.49 2.59 9.66
N SER A 158 -1.09 1.67 8.93
CA SER A 158 -0.63 0.28 8.88
C SER A 158 0.48 0.07 7.85
N ILE A 159 1.30 -0.97 8.05
CA ILE A 159 2.40 -1.33 7.16
C ILE A 159 2.30 -2.81 6.78
N ALA A 160 2.17 -3.11 5.50
CA ALA A 160 2.18 -4.46 4.95
C ALA A 160 3.29 -4.59 3.90
N LEU A 161 4.40 -5.25 4.23
CA LEU A 161 5.52 -5.46 3.31
C LEU A 161 5.74 -6.96 3.07
N GLY A 162 5.54 -7.39 1.85
CA GLY A 162 5.70 -8.77 1.41
C GLY A 162 4.51 -9.23 0.56
N SER A 163 4.72 -10.25 -0.27
CA SER A 163 3.63 -10.80 -1.07
C SER A 163 2.58 -11.44 -0.17
N GLY A 164 1.32 -11.04 -0.34
CA GLY A 164 0.20 -11.52 0.48
C GLY A 164 0.27 -11.15 1.96
N SER A 165 1.07 -10.13 2.34
CA SER A 165 1.07 -9.61 3.71
C SER A 165 -0.21 -8.82 3.99
N ILE A 166 -0.73 -8.92 5.22
CA ILE A 166 -1.99 -8.29 5.63
C ILE A 166 -1.78 -7.55 6.95
N ALA A 167 -1.93 -6.23 6.93
CA ALA A 167 -1.99 -5.35 8.10
C ALA A 167 -3.41 -4.76 8.15
N ASP A 168 -4.33 -5.46 8.86
CA ASP A 168 -5.76 -5.31 8.64
C ASP A 168 -6.42 -4.21 9.48
N VAL A 169 -5.80 -3.80 10.57
CA VAL A 169 -6.35 -2.83 11.53
C VAL A 169 -5.35 -1.70 11.77
N ASP A 170 -5.80 -0.63 12.43
CA ASP A 170 -4.99 0.55 12.69
C ASP A 170 -3.69 0.24 13.46
N ASN A 171 -2.61 0.90 13.04
CA ASN A 171 -1.28 0.82 13.65
C ASN A 171 -0.69 -0.59 13.66
N THR A 172 -1.08 -1.46 12.72
CA THR A 172 -0.52 -2.82 12.58
C THR A 172 0.70 -2.86 11.67
N ILE A 173 1.58 -3.83 11.91
CA ILE A 173 2.77 -4.06 11.08
C ILE A 173 2.82 -5.54 10.68
N ALA A 174 2.79 -5.81 9.37
CA ALA A 174 2.95 -7.14 8.80
C ALA A 174 4.13 -7.15 7.82
N LEU A 175 5.28 -7.69 8.23
CA LEU A 175 6.48 -7.77 7.42
C LEU A 175 6.82 -9.23 7.08
N GLY A 176 6.82 -9.56 5.80
CA GLY A 176 7.17 -10.88 5.30
C GLY A 176 6.08 -11.49 4.42
N ASN A 177 6.46 -12.49 3.63
CA ASN A 177 5.50 -13.20 2.78
C ASN A 177 4.38 -13.83 3.62
N GLN A 178 3.13 -13.53 3.29
CA GLN A 178 1.93 -14.05 3.98
C GLN A 178 1.89 -13.77 5.50
N SER A 179 2.59 -12.75 5.99
CA SER A 179 2.46 -12.33 7.39
C SER A 179 1.13 -11.60 7.61
N GLN A 180 0.52 -11.79 8.80
CA GLN A 180 -0.79 -11.25 9.12
C GLN A 180 -0.78 -10.59 10.50
N ALA A 181 -1.08 -9.30 10.55
CA ALA A 181 -1.32 -8.54 11.78
C ALA A 181 -2.77 -8.04 11.75
N VAL A 182 -3.68 -8.74 12.46
CA VAL A 182 -5.13 -8.57 12.30
C VAL A 182 -5.84 -7.96 13.50
N ALA A 183 -5.09 -7.56 14.52
CA ALA A 183 -5.64 -6.87 15.70
C ALA A 183 -4.90 -5.55 15.96
N ALA A 184 -5.56 -4.59 16.59
CA ALA A 184 -5.01 -3.25 16.82
C ALA A 184 -3.63 -3.28 17.51
N GLY A 185 -2.66 -2.56 16.97
CA GLY A 185 -1.29 -2.51 17.48
C GLY A 185 -0.49 -3.81 17.32
N ALA A 186 -1.02 -4.82 16.62
CA ALA A 186 -0.32 -6.09 16.42
C ALA A 186 0.86 -5.98 15.46
N ILE A 187 1.92 -6.76 15.72
CA ILE A 187 3.14 -6.82 14.92
C ILE A 187 3.42 -8.28 14.51
N ALA A 188 3.48 -8.54 13.21
CA ALA A 188 3.84 -9.83 12.64
C ALA A 188 5.06 -9.68 11.71
N ILE A 189 6.23 -10.22 12.10
CA ILE A 189 7.47 -10.08 11.33
C ILE A 189 8.06 -11.45 11.02
N GLY A 190 8.13 -11.79 9.74
CA GLY A 190 8.64 -13.05 9.20
C GLY A 190 7.62 -13.73 8.30
N GLN A 191 8.00 -14.84 7.68
CA GLN A 191 7.12 -15.55 6.75
C GLN A 191 5.99 -16.28 7.50
N GLY A 192 4.75 -16.08 7.07
CA GLY A 192 3.59 -16.82 7.57
C GLY A 192 3.27 -16.59 9.05
N ASN A 193 3.75 -15.51 9.64
CA ASN A 193 3.45 -15.16 11.02
C ASN A 193 2.03 -14.63 11.17
N LYS A 194 1.43 -14.85 12.33
CA LYS A 194 0.07 -14.42 12.61
C LYS A 194 -0.03 -13.77 14.00
N ALA A 195 -0.33 -12.49 14.02
CA ALA A 195 -0.56 -11.72 15.25
C ALA A 195 -2.05 -11.34 15.35
N ASP A 196 -2.83 -12.18 16.08
CA ASP A 196 -4.29 -12.07 16.21
C ASP A 196 -4.72 -11.32 17.48
N GLY A 197 -3.86 -11.21 18.47
CA GLY A 197 -4.16 -10.47 19.70
C GLY A 197 -3.84 -8.98 19.57
N ALA A 198 -4.62 -8.11 20.24
CA ALA A 198 -4.30 -6.70 20.32
C ALA A 198 -2.93 -6.50 21.01
N ASN A 199 -2.09 -5.62 20.47
CA ASN A 199 -0.71 -5.36 20.91
C ASN A 199 0.19 -6.62 20.94
N ALA A 200 -0.19 -7.69 20.25
CA ALA A 200 0.59 -8.93 20.22
C ALA A 200 1.77 -8.83 19.23
N ILE A 201 2.85 -9.55 19.53
CA ILE A 201 4.07 -9.59 18.72
C ILE A 201 4.38 -11.03 18.30
N ALA A 202 4.33 -11.31 17.01
CA ALA A 202 4.74 -12.58 16.41
C ALA A 202 5.99 -12.37 15.56
N LEU A 203 7.14 -12.85 15.99
CA LEU A 203 8.43 -12.69 15.32
C LEU A 203 9.10 -14.03 15.06
N GLY A 204 9.34 -14.34 13.79
CA GLY A 204 9.98 -15.61 13.37
C GLY A 204 9.45 -16.09 12.03
N ASN A 205 9.37 -17.39 11.86
CA ASN A 205 8.73 -18.03 10.70
C ASN A 205 7.60 -18.92 11.21
N GLY A 206 6.36 -18.65 10.83
CA GLY A 206 5.20 -19.39 11.30
C GLY A 206 4.91 -19.21 12.81
N SER A 207 5.34 -18.11 13.42
CA SER A 207 4.99 -17.80 14.80
C SER A 207 3.57 -17.26 14.90
N ILE A 208 2.86 -17.59 15.99
CA ILE A 208 1.45 -17.25 16.17
C ILE A 208 1.22 -16.68 17.57
N THR A 209 0.52 -15.53 17.63
CA THR A 209 0.02 -14.96 18.87
C THR A 209 -1.51 -14.81 18.80
N GLY A 210 -2.22 -15.43 19.74
CA GLY A 210 -3.68 -15.34 19.82
C GLY A 210 -4.19 -14.41 20.92
N GLY A 211 -3.42 -14.26 21.99
CA GLY A 211 -3.81 -13.47 23.15
C GLY A 211 -3.48 -11.99 23.06
N VAL A 212 -4.23 -11.15 23.78
CA VAL A 212 -3.90 -9.73 23.98
C VAL A 212 -2.55 -9.63 24.68
N ASN A 213 -1.67 -8.71 24.23
CA ASN A 213 -0.31 -8.51 24.72
C ASN A 213 0.58 -9.77 24.65
N ALA A 214 0.21 -10.78 23.87
CA ALA A 214 1.00 -12.01 23.73
C ALA A 214 2.28 -11.80 22.93
N ILE A 215 3.33 -12.49 23.27
CA ILE A 215 4.63 -12.42 22.57
C ILE A 215 5.05 -13.83 22.14
N ALA A 216 5.24 -14.04 20.84
CA ALA A 216 5.81 -15.27 20.28
C ALA A 216 7.08 -14.93 19.48
N LEU A 217 8.24 -15.33 20.00
CA LEU A 217 9.55 -15.06 19.40
C LEU A 217 10.28 -16.36 19.09
N GLY A 218 10.39 -16.71 17.82
CA GLY A 218 11.06 -17.90 17.32
C GLY A 218 10.28 -18.62 16.24
N GLN A 219 10.95 -19.48 15.47
CA GLN A 219 10.28 -20.27 14.46
C GLN A 219 9.20 -21.18 15.08
N GLY A 220 7.97 -21.07 14.59
CA GLY A 220 6.85 -21.90 15.07
C GLY A 220 6.50 -21.69 16.54
N SER A 221 6.90 -20.57 17.14
CA SER A 221 6.51 -20.24 18.53
C SER A 221 5.02 -19.88 18.61
N TYR A 222 4.40 -20.17 19.74
CA TYR A 222 2.98 -19.99 19.97
C TYR A 222 2.68 -19.36 21.33
N ALA A 223 2.00 -18.23 21.35
CA ALA A 223 1.49 -17.59 22.57
C ALA A 223 -0.02 -17.40 22.45
N GLY A 224 -0.79 -18.36 23.02
CA GLY A 224 -2.23 -18.51 22.72
C GLY A 224 -3.15 -17.60 23.51
N LEU A 225 -2.82 -17.27 24.74
CA LEU A 225 -3.68 -16.52 25.65
C LEU A 225 -3.08 -15.19 26.09
N GLU A 226 -3.89 -14.37 26.75
CA GLU A 226 -3.54 -13.04 27.25
C GLU A 226 -2.22 -13.06 28.06
N ASN A 227 -1.33 -12.11 27.74
CA ASN A 227 0.01 -11.95 28.35
C ASN A 227 0.89 -13.20 28.23
N GLY A 228 0.58 -14.16 27.36
CA GLY A 228 1.43 -15.33 27.11
C GLY A 228 2.74 -14.92 26.45
N THR A 229 3.89 -15.48 26.89
CA THR A 229 5.22 -15.18 26.33
C THR A 229 5.90 -16.47 25.94
N ALA A 230 6.12 -16.70 24.65
CA ALA A 230 6.83 -17.85 24.10
C ALA A 230 8.12 -17.41 23.40
N ILE A 231 9.27 -17.75 23.96
CA ILE A 231 10.59 -17.37 23.43
C ILE A 231 11.42 -18.63 23.13
N GLY A 232 11.72 -18.85 21.85
CA GLY A 232 12.48 -19.98 21.33
C GLY A 232 11.75 -20.70 20.21
N ALA A 233 12.48 -21.41 19.37
CA ALA A 233 11.87 -22.21 18.31
C ALA A 233 10.89 -23.22 18.91
N GLN A 234 9.66 -23.26 18.40
CA GLN A 234 8.57 -24.14 18.86
C GLN A 234 8.23 -24.00 20.36
N ALA A 235 8.60 -22.88 20.99
CA ALA A 235 8.15 -22.59 22.35
C ALA A 235 6.63 -22.33 22.34
N SER A 236 5.91 -22.81 23.38
CA SER A 236 4.45 -22.74 23.43
C SER A 236 3.97 -22.27 24.83
N ALA A 237 3.47 -21.05 24.90
CA ALA A 237 2.82 -20.47 26.07
C ALA A 237 1.30 -20.55 25.89
N GLN A 238 0.66 -21.53 26.51
CA GLN A 238 -0.75 -21.84 26.35
C GLN A 238 -1.61 -21.35 27.52
N GLY A 239 -1.01 -21.12 28.68
CA GLY A 239 -1.68 -20.56 29.84
C GLY A 239 -1.75 -19.03 29.80
N LYS A 240 -2.76 -18.42 30.44
CA LYS A 240 -2.80 -16.98 30.68
C LYS A 240 -1.63 -16.56 31.56
N ASN A 241 -0.97 -15.43 31.26
CA ASN A 241 0.23 -14.94 31.96
C ASN A 241 1.39 -15.95 31.99
N SER A 242 1.41 -16.97 31.14
CA SER A 242 2.45 -17.99 31.17
C SER A 242 3.67 -17.59 30.32
N VAL A 243 4.85 -18.10 30.71
CA VAL A 243 6.11 -17.91 29.98
C VAL A 243 6.70 -19.26 29.62
N ALA A 244 6.91 -19.51 28.33
CA ALA A 244 7.66 -20.65 27.80
C ALA A 244 9.01 -20.16 27.26
N LEU A 245 10.11 -20.47 27.96
CA LEU A 245 11.43 -19.96 27.66
C LEU A 245 12.36 -21.07 27.19
N GLY A 246 12.86 -20.96 25.98
CA GLY A 246 13.76 -21.91 25.31
C GLY A 246 13.07 -22.75 24.26
N ALA A 247 13.84 -23.28 23.30
CA ALA A 247 13.31 -24.08 22.20
C ALA A 247 12.50 -25.29 22.72
N GLY A 248 11.29 -25.48 22.21
CA GLY A 248 10.37 -26.56 22.58
C GLY A 248 9.84 -26.48 24.02
N SER A 249 10.03 -25.38 24.75
CA SER A 249 9.45 -25.23 26.09
C SER A 249 7.92 -25.08 26.00
N VAL A 250 7.19 -25.68 26.94
CA VAL A 250 5.73 -25.65 26.97
C VAL A 250 5.23 -25.22 28.34
N ALA A 251 4.47 -24.15 28.41
CA ALA A 251 3.79 -23.64 29.60
C ALA A 251 2.27 -23.74 29.39
N THR A 252 1.63 -24.76 29.99
CA THR A 252 0.20 -25.05 29.82
C THR A 252 -0.67 -24.33 30.85
N ASP A 253 -0.15 -24.15 32.04
CA ASP A 253 -0.92 -23.62 33.16
C ASP A 253 -0.75 -22.09 33.27
N ALA A 254 -1.79 -21.43 33.76
CA ALA A 254 -1.73 -19.99 34.01
C ALA A 254 -0.70 -19.63 35.08
N ASP A 255 -0.12 -18.42 34.96
CA ASP A 255 0.83 -17.85 35.93
C ASP A 255 2.09 -18.70 36.17
N THR A 256 2.53 -19.46 35.15
CA THR A 256 3.71 -20.34 35.23
C THR A 256 4.84 -19.92 34.30
N VAL A 257 6.06 -20.24 34.68
CA VAL A 257 7.25 -20.15 33.83
C VAL A 257 7.79 -21.56 33.56
N SER A 258 7.81 -21.97 32.30
CA SER A 258 8.42 -23.24 31.87
C SER A 258 9.69 -23.00 31.08
N VAL A 259 10.78 -23.68 31.50
CA VAL A 259 12.07 -23.69 30.78
C VAL A 259 12.32 -24.99 30.02
N GLY A 260 11.28 -25.82 29.84
CA GLY A 260 11.35 -27.12 29.18
C GLY A 260 9.97 -27.66 28.84
N ASN A 261 9.89 -28.98 28.71
CA ASN A 261 8.65 -29.74 28.54
C ASN A 261 8.75 -31.09 29.25
N THR A 262 7.76 -31.95 29.13
CA THR A 262 7.72 -33.25 29.84
C THR A 262 8.87 -34.22 29.48
N THR A 263 9.52 -34.04 28.32
CA THR A 263 10.59 -34.91 27.83
C THR A 263 11.98 -34.24 27.80
N ALA A 264 12.01 -32.90 27.80
CA ALA A 264 13.25 -32.13 27.73
C ALA A 264 13.24 -30.99 28.76
N GLN A 265 13.85 -31.23 29.94
CA GLN A 265 13.94 -30.27 31.01
C GLN A 265 15.30 -29.56 30.98
N ARG A 266 15.37 -28.33 31.51
CA ARG A 266 16.59 -27.53 31.55
C ARG A 266 16.93 -27.15 32.98
N GLN A 267 18.24 -27.12 33.29
CA GLN A 267 18.72 -26.53 34.52
C GLN A 267 18.79 -25.00 34.42
N ILE A 268 18.52 -24.32 35.51
CA ILE A 268 18.76 -22.88 35.67
C ILE A 268 20.07 -22.74 36.48
N VAL A 269 21.10 -22.22 35.82
CA VAL A 269 22.43 -22.05 36.41
C VAL A 269 22.80 -20.58 36.60
N ASN A 270 23.86 -20.29 37.41
CA ASN A 270 24.32 -18.91 37.68
C ASN A 270 23.25 -18.02 38.35
N MET A 271 22.46 -18.62 39.20
CA MET A 271 21.50 -17.89 40.04
C MET A 271 22.16 -17.48 41.33
N ALA A 272 21.98 -16.23 41.76
CA ALA A 272 22.35 -15.81 43.11
C ALA A 272 21.41 -16.50 44.13
N ALA A 273 21.88 -16.64 45.40
CA ALA A 273 21.02 -17.08 46.49
C ALA A 273 19.81 -16.13 46.61
N GLY A 274 18.61 -16.69 46.62
CA GLY A 274 17.36 -15.91 46.82
C GLY A 274 17.18 -15.62 48.32
N ASP A 275 16.70 -14.41 48.62
CA ASP A 275 16.19 -14.10 49.97
C ASP A 275 14.73 -14.61 50.04
N ILE A 276 14.50 -15.63 50.85
CA ILE A 276 13.18 -16.11 51.19
C ILE A 276 12.64 -15.29 52.35
N SER A 277 11.89 -14.26 52.07
CA SER A 277 11.18 -13.48 53.08
C SER A 277 9.65 -13.57 52.85
N THR A 278 8.86 -13.24 53.89
CA THR A 278 7.40 -13.21 53.77
C THR A 278 6.88 -12.11 52.86
N THR A 279 7.78 -11.27 52.32
CA THR A 279 7.49 -10.13 51.45
C THR A 279 8.16 -10.25 50.05
N SER A 280 8.81 -11.38 49.76
CA SER A 280 9.47 -11.65 48.47
C SER A 280 8.58 -12.50 47.56
#